data_8afe4e2e2446619a1c8a1177c85bf1b9
#
_entry.id   8afe4e2e2446619a1c8a1177c85bf1b9
#
_cell.length_a   1.000
_cell.length_b   1.000
_cell.length_c   1.000
_cell.angle_alpha   90.00
_cell.angle_beta   90.00
_cell.angle_gamma   90.00
#
_symmetry.space_group_name_H-M   'P 1'
#
loop_
_entity.id
_entity.type
_entity.pdbx_description
1 polymer ?
#
loop_
_entity_poly.entity_id
_entity_poly.type
_entity_poly.pdbx_seq_one_letter_code
_entity_poly.pdbx_strand_id
1 'polypeptide(L)'
;MSSLNGKSFNPVMNRRSVIASAAGLGVAGILAGCSSEGGDSGSASANSNGGEFKIGAIGPKTGAAASYGLSVCNGVELGCKDFSNDTYNFVSKSEDDVADGEKSVTAFNTLADWGMQALVGPTTTGASVAVAEVAAQDPQIFMITPSASSTDVTKGKTNVFQVCFTDPNQGVNAAKFLAANYGDEKFVLFYNSGDSYSSGIADAFKEQAAESKLEIVDEETFKDDSQTSFTNQLTKAKEKGATMIFAPIYYTPASVLLKNASDMGYEVKMMGCDGMDGILGVEGFDTSLAEGLLLMTPFSADDENNADFVKAYKDAYGKTPDQFAADAYDGVHAVAEALKEAGLPADVDPTEASSKLADAMTKITVKGLTGTLTWNDKGEVQKDPTAYVIKDGKYVQA
;
A
#
# COMPACT_ATOMS: atom_id res chain seq x y z
N MET A 1 -3.06 -2.13 63.08
CA MET A 1 -1.60 -2.05 63.18
C MET A 1 -1.06 -2.54 61.82
N SER A 2 -0.44 -1.84 60.94
CA SER A 2 0.22 -0.56 60.89
C SER A 2 0.17 -0.07 59.44
N SER A 3 -0.15 1.17 59.25
CA SER A 3 -0.14 1.94 58.00
C SER A 3 1.27 2.14 57.48
N LEU A 4 1.48 2.16 56.15
CA LEU A 4 2.50 2.99 55.55
C LEU A 4 2.04 3.54 54.19
N ASN A 5 1.95 4.85 54.17
CA ASN A 5 1.78 5.75 53.04
C ASN A 5 2.96 5.65 52.04
N GLY A 6 2.67 5.61 50.72
CA GLY A 6 3.64 5.83 49.65
C GLY A 6 3.12 6.84 48.68
N LYS A 7 3.71 8.03 48.71
CA LYS A 7 3.37 9.21 47.91
C LYS A 7 3.66 9.01 46.42
N SER A 8 2.69 9.41 45.62
CA SER A 8 2.87 9.66 44.18
C SER A 8 3.82 10.84 43.92
N PHE A 9 4.79 10.65 43.03
CA PHE A 9 5.57 11.74 42.49
C PHE A 9 5.25 11.85 40.99
N ASN A 10 4.68 13.00 40.66
CA ASN A 10 4.48 13.43 39.27
C ASN A 10 5.49 14.58 39.03
N PRO A 11 6.35 14.55 38.03
CA PRO A 11 7.02 15.75 37.57
C PRO A 11 6.46 16.17 36.21
N VAL A 12 5.62 17.19 36.25
CA VAL A 12 5.33 18.06 35.09
C VAL A 12 6.61 18.82 34.78
N MET A 13 7.26 18.54 33.65
CA MET A 13 8.36 19.38 33.15
C MET A 13 7.83 20.35 32.11
N ASN A 14 7.79 21.61 32.54
CA ASN A 14 7.45 22.77 31.75
C ASN A 14 8.68 23.21 30.93
N ARG A 15 8.57 23.18 29.60
CA ARG A 15 9.63 23.74 28.71
C ARG A 15 9.29 25.18 28.38
N ARG A 16 9.93 26.12 29.06
CA ARG A 16 10.12 27.49 28.58
C ARG A 16 11.44 28.06 29.10
N SER A 17 12.17 28.67 28.15
CA SER A 17 13.20 29.70 28.32
C SER A 17 14.61 29.23 28.67
N VAL A 18 15.52 29.27 27.70
CA VAL A 18 16.77 30.03 27.84
C VAL A 18 17.19 30.63 26.48
N ILE A 19 17.02 31.93 26.34
CA ILE A 19 17.73 32.75 25.36
C ILE A 19 18.93 33.31 26.08
N ALA A 20 20.13 33.08 25.58
CA ALA A 20 21.30 33.85 25.99
C ALA A 20 22.13 34.21 24.75
N SER A 21 22.19 35.50 24.53
CA SER A 21 22.94 36.22 23.51
C SER A 21 24.45 36.13 23.75
N ALA A 22 25.24 36.02 22.67
CA ALA A 22 26.61 36.55 22.67
C ALA A 22 26.94 37.10 21.26
N ALA A 23 27.11 38.39 21.21
CA ALA A 23 27.64 39.12 20.07
C ALA A 23 29.18 39.04 20.08
N GLY A 24 29.80 38.97 18.91
CA GLY A 24 31.25 39.09 18.74
C GLY A 24 31.59 39.43 17.30
N LEU A 25 32.06 40.65 17.10
CA LEU A 25 32.54 41.28 15.87
C LEU A 25 33.85 40.67 15.34
N GLY A 26 34.07 40.73 14.02
CA GLY A 26 35.45 40.80 13.52
C GLY A 26 35.70 40.34 12.08
N VAL A 27 35.67 41.32 11.17
CA VAL A 27 36.69 41.68 10.13
C VAL A 27 36.83 40.84 8.86
N ALA A 28 36.72 41.56 7.77
CA ALA A 28 36.89 41.23 6.36
C ALA A 28 38.31 40.76 5.99
N GLY A 29 38.41 39.97 4.95
CA GLY A 29 39.62 39.64 4.22
C GLY A 29 39.29 39.05 2.84
N ILE A 30 39.44 39.91 1.82
CA ILE A 30 39.41 39.55 0.40
C ILE A 30 40.77 38.95 0.03
N LEU A 31 40.81 37.82 -0.68
CA LEU A 31 41.85 37.57 -1.69
C LEU A 31 41.43 36.46 -2.67
N ALA A 32 41.53 36.81 -3.94
CA ALA A 32 41.31 35.96 -5.09
C ALA A 32 42.45 34.95 -5.31
N GLY A 33 42.16 33.81 -5.86
CA GLY A 33 43.13 32.83 -6.34
C GLY A 33 42.49 31.74 -7.16
N CYS A 34 42.78 31.72 -8.49
CA CYS A 34 42.28 30.79 -9.49
C CYS A 34 42.92 29.41 -9.46
N SER A 35 42.20 28.48 -10.08
CA SER A 35 42.59 27.26 -10.85
C SER A 35 42.87 26.00 -10.02
N SER A 36 42.17 24.88 -10.27
CA SER A 36 42.20 23.96 -11.40
C SER A 36 41.37 22.70 -11.12
N GLU A 37 40.63 22.30 -12.08
CA GLU A 37 40.17 20.94 -12.54
C GLU A 37 40.03 19.80 -11.52
N GLY A 38 38.79 19.29 -11.40
CA GLY A 38 38.44 18.00 -10.87
C GLY A 38 36.93 17.81 -11.06
N GLY A 39 36.53 17.08 -12.12
CA GLY A 39 35.14 16.90 -12.49
C GLY A 39 34.38 16.14 -11.41
N ASP A 40 33.30 16.73 -10.97
CA ASP A 40 32.21 16.03 -10.28
C ASP A 40 30.93 16.34 -11.04
N SER A 41 30.30 15.26 -11.52
CA SER A 41 29.05 15.33 -12.27
C SER A 41 27.92 15.67 -11.30
N GLY A 42 27.82 16.93 -10.94
CA GLY A 42 26.66 17.46 -10.28
C GLY A 42 25.46 17.43 -11.20
N SER A 43 24.51 16.58 -10.91
CA SER A 43 23.15 16.63 -11.46
C SER A 43 22.65 18.06 -11.35
N ALA A 44 22.42 18.70 -12.49
CA ALA A 44 21.84 20.03 -12.53
C ALA A 44 20.40 19.92 -11.99
N SER A 45 20.23 20.40 -10.78
CA SER A 45 18.90 20.69 -10.21
C SER A 45 18.30 21.78 -11.10
N ALA A 46 17.28 21.46 -11.87
CA ALA A 46 16.48 22.44 -12.56
C ALA A 46 15.92 23.41 -11.52
N ASN A 47 16.27 24.69 -11.63
CA ASN A 47 15.65 25.76 -10.85
C ASN A 47 14.17 25.85 -11.28
N SER A 48 13.30 25.09 -10.62
CA SER A 48 11.87 25.33 -10.69
C SER A 48 11.55 26.53 -9.80
N ASN A 49 10.90 27.55 -10.33
CA ASN A 49 10.35 28.66 -9.57
C ASN A 49 9.16 28.26 -8.69
N GLY A 50 8.73 26.99 -8.72
CA GLY A 50 7.69 26.41 -7.89
C GLY A 50 8.26 25.94 -6.55
N GLY A 51 7.52 26.10 -5.45
CA GLY A 51 7.87 25.55 -4.15
C GLY A 51 7.88 24.01 -4.17
N GLU A 52 8.50 23.36 -3.16
CA GLU A 52 8.46 21.92 -3.00
C GLU A 52 7.18 21.49 -2.29
N PHE A 53 6.48 20.46 -2.83
CA PHE A 53 5.42 19.74 -2.14
C PHE A 53 5.95 18.36 -1.71
N LYS A 54 5.93 18.11 -0.41
CA LYS A 54 6.57 16.94 0.21
C LYS A 54 5.59 15.80 0.39
N ILE A 55 5.85 14.69 -0.29
CA ILE A 55 5.07 13.46 -0.19
C ILE A 55 5.86 12.41 0.59
N GLY A 56 5.30 11.97 1.73
CA GLY A 56 5.80 10.82 2.47
C GLY A 56 5.37 9.50 1.82
N ALA A 57 6.21 8.47 1.90
CA ALA A 57 5.84 7.10 1.56
C ALA A 57 6.21 6.15 2.71
N ILE A 58 5.32 5.24 3.04
CA ILE A 58 5.55 4.21 4.07
C ILE A 58 5.19 2.85 3.49
N GLY A 59 6.06 1.89 3.67
CA GLY A 59 5.80 0.50 3.31
C GLY A 59 6.92 -0.42 3.76
N PRO A 60 6.67 -1.73 3.88
CA PRO A 60 7.69 -2.69 4.26
C PRO A 60 8.75 -2.79 3.17
N LYS A 61 9.98 -2.36 3.47
CA LYS A 61 11.14 -2.54 2.59
C LYS A 61 11.91 -3.80 2.91
N THR A 62 11.60 -4.42 4.06
CA THR A 62 12.17 -5.66 4.57
C THR A 62 11.06 -6.55 5.14
N GLY A 63 11.35 -7.86 5.31
CA GLY A 63 10.38 -8.82 5.83
C GLY A 63 9.50 -9.49 4.76
N ALA A 64 8.44 -10.20 5.19
CA ALA A 64 7.61 -11.05 4.35
C ALA A 64 6.82 -10.30 3.26
N ALA A 65 6.54 -9.02 3.45
CA ALA A 65 5.80 -8.17 2.51
C ALA A 65 6.70 -7.14 1.80
N ALA A 66 8.02 -7.35 1.77
CA ALA A 66 8.98 -6.37 1.25
C ALA A 66 8.75 -5.99 -0.23
N SER A 67 8.26 -6.92 -1.05
CA SER A 67 7.96 -6.62 -2.46
C SER A 67 6.94 -5.50 -2.58
N TYR A 68 5.86 -5.56 -1.81
CA TYR A 68 4.82 -4.52 -1.83
C TYR A 68 5.33 -3.14 -1.47
N GLY A 69 6.05 -3.04 -0.33
CA GLY A 69 6.53 -1.74 0.14
C GLY A 69 7.59 -1.12 -0.75
N LEU A 70 8.47 -1.94 -1.34
CA LEU A 70 9.41 -1.48 -2.35
C LEU A 70 8.68 -0.98 -3.60
N SER A 71 7.65 -1.70 -4.06
CA SER A 71 6.82 -1.30 -5.20
C SER A 71 6.10 0.03 -4.93
N VAL A 72 5.48 0.18 -3.76
CA VAL A 72 4.82 1.43 -3.34
C VAL A 72 5.81 2.59 -3.30
N CYS A 73 6.96 2.44 -2.61
CA CYS A 73 7.94 3.51 -2.51
C CYS A 73 8.49 3.93 -3.87
N ASN A 74 8.75 2.97 -4.76
CA ASN A 74 9.20 3.24 -6.13
C ASN A 74 8.11 3.92 -6.97
N GLY A 75 6.85 3.49 -6.83
CA GLY A 75 5.71 4.11 -7.50
C GLY A 75 5.51 5.57 -7.09
N VAL A 76 5.66 5.87 -5.78
CA VAL A 76 5.62 7.25 -5.27
C VAL A 76 6.78 8.08 -5.83
N GLU A 77 8.00 7.55 -5.82
CA GLU A 77 9.17 8.27 -6.35
C GLU A 77 9.00 8.58 -7.83
N LEU A 78 8.57 7.60 -8.64
CA LEU A 78 8.33 7.80 -10.07
C LEU A 78 7.18 8.79 -10.31
N GLY A 79 6.07 8.68 -9.58
CA GLY A 79 4.95 9.61 -9.68
C GLY A 79 5.36 11.04 -9.33
N CYS A 80 6.13 11.24 -8.25
CA CYS A 80 6.66 12.56 -7.89
C CYS A 80 7.48 13.16 -9.03
N LYS A 81 8.32 12.37 -9.68
CA LYS A 81 9.12 12.82 -10.82
C LYS A 81 8.25 13.20 -12.02
N ASP A 82 7.28 12.36 -12.36
CA ASP A 82 6.51 12.51 -13.60
C ASP A 82 5.42 13.59 -13.50
N PHE A 83 4.84 13.81 -12.31
CA PHE A 83 3.82 14.86 -12.10
C PHE A 83 4.41 16.21 -11.69
N SER A 84 5.73 16.31 -11.43
CA SER A 84 6.40 17.59 -11.23
C SER A 84 6.35 18.45 -12.48
N ASN A 85 6.14 19.75 -12.29
CA ASN A 85 6.05 20.74 -13.36
C ASN A 85 6.54 22.11 -12.87
N ASP A 86 6.39 23.16 -13.66
CA ASP A 86 6.85 24.52 -13.33
C ASP A 86 6.15 25.12 -12.11
N THR A 87 4.95 24.61 -11.74
CA THR A 87 4.15 25.09 -10.61
C THR A 87 4.43 24.28 -9.34
N TYR A 88 4.54 22.97 -9.47
CA TYR A 88 4.71 22.02 -8.37
C TYR A 88 5.95 21.16 -8.58
N ASN A 89 6.87 21.21 -7.62
CA ASN A 89 7.98 20.28 -7.52
C ASN A 89 7.68 19.26 -6.42
N PHE A 90 7.22 18.08 -6.81
CA PHE A 90 6.96 16.99 -5.86
C PHE A 90 8.26 16.32 -5.46
N VAL A 91 8.51 16.24 -4.16
CA VAL A 91 9.67 15.56 -3.58
C VAL A 91 9.18 14.48 -2.63
N SER A 92 9.78 13.29 -2.70
CA SER A 92 9.38 12.17 -1.85
C SER A 92 10.46 11.77 -0.85
N LYS A 93 10.02 11.23 0.29
CA LYS A 93 10.86 10.54 1.26
C LYS A 93 10.13 9.29 1.73
N SER A 94 10.85 8.16 1.81
CA SER A 94 10.23 6.87 2.16
C SER A 94 10.88 6.24 3.38
N GLU A 95 10.06 5.64 4.26
CA GLU A 95 10.45 4.95 5.48
C GLU A 95 10.00 3.48 5.45
N ASP A 96 10.77 2.59 6.12
CA ASP A 96 10.47 1.16 6.26
C ASP A 96 9.65 0.92 7.53
N ASP A 97 8.51 0.25 7.41
CA ASP A 97 7.65 -0.12 8.53
C ASP A 97 7.62 -1.63 8.83
N VAL A 98 8.27 -2.44 8.01
CA VAL A 98 8.25 -3.91 8.06
C VAL A 98 6.85 -4.52 8.20
N ALA A 99 5.82 -3.82 7.72
CA ALA A 99 4.39 -4.14 7.89
C ALA A 99 3.91 -4.19 9.35
N ASP A 100 4.56 -3.47 10.26
CA ASP A 100 4.25 -3.41 11.69
C ASP A 100 3.61 -2.08 12.06
N GLY A 101 2.45 -2.11 12.73
CA GLY A 101 1.68 -0.89 13.03
C GLY A 101 2.42 0.12 13.92
N GLU A 102 3.19 -0.32 14.93
CA GLU A 102 3.93 0.60 15.80
C GLU A 102 5.11 1.26 15.07
N LYS A 103 5.79 0.49 14.21
CA LYS A 103 6.87 1.02 13.37
C LYS A 103 6.33 1.95 12.29
N SER A 104 5.14 1.66 11.74
CA SER A 104 4.46 2.54 10.78
C SER A 104 4.14 3.90 11.40
N VAL A 105 3.64 3.93 12.63
CA VAL A 105 3.43 5.19 13.37
C VAL A 105 4.74 5.93 13.63
N THR A 106 5.83 5.20 13.90
CA THR A 106 7.16 5.80 14.06
C THR A 106 7.66 6.40 12.74
N ALA A 107 7.49 5.69 11.64
CA ALA A 107 7.81 6.15 10.29
C ALA A 107 7.00 7.40 9.91
N PHE A 108 5.70 7.39 10.21
CA PHE A 108 4.83 8.56 10.01
C PHE A 108 5.33 9.80 10.75
N ASN A 109 5.68 9.68 12.04
CA ASN A 109 6.21 10.79 12.82
C ASN A 109 7.55 11.31 12.25
N THR A 110 8.40 10.40 11.76
CA THR A 110 9.66 10.79 11.09
C THR A 110 9.42 11.60 9.82
N LEU A 111 8.41 11.25 9.05
CA LEU A 111 8.00 11.98 7.84
C LEU A 111 7.29 13.31 8.19
N ALA A 112 6.48 13.34 9.24
CA ALA A 112 5.86 14.56 9.75
C ALA A 112 6.91 15.56 10.22
N ASP A 113 7.94 15.12 10.94
CA ASP A 113 9.08 15.95 11.36
C ASP A 113 9.91 16.46 10.15
N TRP A 114 9.94 15.73 9.04
CA TRP A 114 10.52 16.19 7.77
C TRP A 114 9.65 17.27 7.10
N GLY A 115 8.40 17.43 7.54
CA GLY A 115 7.43 18.39 7.03
C GLY A 115 6.66 17.88 5.82
N MET A 116 6.33 16.57 5.76
CA MET A 116 5.45 16.04 4.70
C MET A 116 4.08 16.72 4.73
N GLN A 117 3.53 16.98 3.56
CA GLN A 117 2.23 17.61 3.36
C GLN A 117 1.14 16.60 2.99
N ALA A 118 1.54 15.47 2.42
CA ALA A 118 0.67 14.33 2.15
C ALA A 118 1.44 13.01 2.33
N LEU A 119 0.74 11.97 2.77
CA LEU A 119 1.25 10.60 2.85
C LEU A 119 0.60 9.75 1.75
N VAL A 120 1.41 9.09 0.92
CA VAL A 120 0.99 7.97 0.06
C VAL A 120 1.51 6.68 0.70
N GLY A 121 0.61 5.98 1.36
CA GLY A 121 0.92 4.85 2.25
C GLY A 121 0.10 4.88 3.54
N PRO A 122 0.37 3.96 4.51
CA PRO A 122 1.18 2.75 4.39
C PRO A 122 0.64 1.74 3.39
N THR A 123 1.42 0.66 3.17
CA THR A 123 1.10 -0.36 2.17
C THR A 123 0.10 -1.39 2.68
N THR A 124 0.37 -2.01 3.84
CA THR A 124 -0.47 -3.08 4.39
C THR A 124 -1.61 -2.55 5.26
N THR A 125 -2.70 -3.30 5.36
CA THR A 125 -3.92 -2.87 6.07
C THR A 125 -3.66 -2.60 7.55
N GLY A 126 -3.00 -3.49 8.28
CA GLY A 126 -2.74 -3.29 9.71
C GLY A 126 -1.90 -2.05 9.99
N ALA A 127 -0.86 -1.80 9.18
CA ALA A 127 -0.03 -0.60 9.22
C ALA A 127 -0.86 0.67 8.93
N SER A 128 -1.70 0.61 7.89
CA SER A 128 -2.52 1.75 7.46
C SER A 128 -3.59 2.12 8.49
N VAL A 129 -4.23 1.15 9.12
CA VAL A 129 -5.19 1.40 10.21
C VAL A 129 -4.49 2.13 11.36
N ALA A 130 -3.30 1.66 11.79
CA ALA A 130 -2.55 2.29 12.88
C ALA A 130 -2.14 3.73 12.55
N VAL A 131 -1.65 3.99 11.31
CA VAL A 131 -1.24 5.33 10.88
C VAL A 131 -2.45 6.25 10.67
N ALA A 132 -3.56 5.74 10.13
CA ALA A 132 -4.78 6.52 9.91
C ALA A 132 -5.34 7.11 11.21
N GLU A 133 -5.23 6.37 12.32
CA GLU A 133 -5.62 6.88 13.66
C GLU A 133 -4.78 8.09 14.09
N VAL A 134 -3.50 8.13 13.74
CA VAL A 134 -2.60 9.26 14.07
C VAL A 134 -2.75 10.39 13.06
N ALA A 135 -2.85 10.09 11.78
CA ALA A 135 -2.99 11.07 10.71
C ALA A 135 -4.30 11.88 10.83
N ALA A 136 -5.34 11.29 11.43
CA ALA A 136 -6.62 11.96 11.67
C ALA A 136 -6.66 12.82 12.95
N GLN A 137 -5.59 12.82 13.77
CA GLN A 137 -5.50 13.66 14.97
C GLN A 137 -5.05 15.08 14.60
N ASP A 138 -5.38 16.06 15.44
CA ASP A 138 -4.96 17.44 15.25
C ASP A 138 -3.49 17.65 15.71
N PRO A 139 -2.60 18.18 14.82
CA PRO A 139 -2.84 18.63 13.45
C PRO A 139 -2.94 17.48 12.46
N GLN A 140 -4.00 17.47 11.65
CA GLN A 140 -4.23 16.43 10.66
C GLN A 140 -3.23 16.50 9.50
N ILE A 141 -2.82 15.32 8.99
CA ILE A 141 -2.04 15.18 7.76
C ILE A 141 -2.85 14.35 6.75
N PHE A 142 -2.93 14.81 5.50
CA PHE A 142 -3.60 14.07 4.43
C PHE A 142 -2.93 12.72 4.19
N MET A 143 -3.74 11.68 4.11
CA MET A 143 -3.29 10.31 3.86
C MET A 143 -4.09 9.67 2.73
N ILE A 144 -3.40 9.03 1.79
CA ILE A 144 -4.01 8.14 0.81
C ILE A 144 -3.20 6.83 0.76
N THR A 145 -3.84 5.71 1.13
CA THR A 145 -3.18 4.43 1.00
C THR A 145 -3.33 3.87 -0.41
N PRO A 146 -2.25 3.35 -1.04
CA PRO A 146 -2.35 2.74 -2.35
C PRO A 146 -3.06 1.38 -2.31
N SER A 147 -2.88 0.60 -1.24
CA SER A 147 -3.18 -0.83 -1.27
C SER A 147 -3.88 -1.38 -0.02
N ALA A 148 -3.96 -0.62 1.08
CA ALA A 148 -4.67 -1.08 2.27
C ALA A 148 -6.19 -1.01 2.06
N SER A 149 -6.82 -2.16 1.87
CA SER A 149 -8.16 -2.31 1.33
C SER A 149 -9.28 -2.45 2.37
N SER A 150 -8.94 -2.61 3.66
CA SER A 150 -9.96 -2.61 4.72
C SER A 150 -10.67 -1.27 4.85
N THR A 151 -12.00 -1.31 5.00
CA THR A 151 -12.81 -0.11 5.26
C THR A 151 -12.51 0.52 6.62
N ASP A 152 -11.84 -0.17 7.54
CA ASP A 152 -11.43 0.40 8.83
C ASP A 152 -10.33 1.47 8.67
N VAL A 153 -9.60 1.49 7.56
CA VAL A 153 -8.59 2.51 7.26
C VAL A 153 -9.22 3.90 7.19
N THR A 154 -10.32 4.04 6.45
CA THR A 154 -10.98 5.34 6.20
C THR A 154 -12.12 5.64 7.17
N LYS A 155 -12.65 4.64 7.84
CA LYS A 155 -13.84 4.72 8.69
C LYS A 155 -13.77 5.84 9.74
N GLY A 156 -14.70 6.79 9.62
CA GLY A 156 -14.82 7.91 10.54
C GLY A 156 -13.75 9.00 10.39
N LYS A 157 -12.93 8.93 9.34
CA LYS A 157 -11.85 9.88 9.05
C LYS A 157 -12.19 10.70 7.81
N THR A 158 -11.90 11.99 7.83
CA THR A 158 -12.21 12.92 6.72
C THR A 158 -11.03 13.22 5.82
N ASN A 159 -9.80 12.90 6.26
CA ASN A 159 -8.54 13.19 5.60
C ASN A 159 -7.79 11.93 5.14
N VAL A 160 -8.44 10.75 5.19
CA VAL A 160 -7.86 9.46 4.84
C VAL A 160 -8.61 8.84 3.67
N PHE A 161 -7.88 8.43 2.64
CA PHE A 161 -8.40 7.93 1.37
C PHE A 161 -7.72 6.62 0.96
N GLN A 162 -8.34 5.87 0.02
CA GLN A 162 -7.81 4.64 -0.56
C GLN A 162 -7.74 4.75 -2.08
N VAL A 163 -6.70 4.20 -2.71
CA VAL A 163 -6.62 4.01 -4.18
C VAL A 163 -7.15 2.63 -4.57
N CYS A 164 -6.85 1.59 -3.76
CA CYS A 164 -7.33 0.22 -3.99
C CYS A 164 -8.83 0.08 -3.71
N PHE A 165 -9.45 -0.91 -4.34
CA PHE A 165 -10.83 -1.32 -4.01
C PHE A 165 -10.88 -1.97 -2.62
N THR A 166 -12.05 -1.90 -1.96
CA THR A 166 -12.20 -2.35 -0.57
C THR A 166 -12.29 -3.87 -0.42
N ASP A 167 -11.97 -4.41 0.77
CA ASP A 167 -12.11 -5.83 1.11
C ASP A 167 -13.52 -6.37 0.81
N PRO A 168 -14.62 -5.70 1.21
CA PRO A 168 -15.96 -6.16 0.84
C PRO A 168 -16.18 -6.23 -0.67
N ASN A 169 -15.63 -5.28 -1.43
CA ASN A 169 -15.72 -5.28 -2.89
C ASN A 169 -14.98 -6.51 -3.47
N GLN A 170 -13.78 -6.82 -2.99
CA GLN A 170 -13.02 -7.99 -3.41
C GLN A 170 -13.75 -9.30 -3.11
N GLY A 171 -14.18 -9.50 -1.85
CA GLY A 171 -14.86 -10.72 -1.42
C GLY A 171 -16.14 -10.98 -2.19
N VAL A 172 -16.98 -9.96 -2.38
CA VAL A 172 -18.22 -10.02 -3.14
C VAL A 172 -17.97 -10.36 -4.62
N ASN A 173 -17.03 -9.66 -5.26
CA ASN A 173 -16.74 -9.89 -6.68
C ASN A 173 -16.07 -11.26 -6.92
N ALA A 174 -15.19 -11.71 -6.01
CA ALA A 174 -14.61 -13.05 -6.07
C ALA A 174 -15.70 -14.14 -5.99
N ALA A 175 -16.63 -14.05 -5.04
CA ALA A 175 -17.71 -15.03 -4.90
C ALA A 175 -18.63 -15.02 -6.12
N LYS A 176 -18.97 -13.87 -6.68
CA LYS A 176 -19.78 -13.77 -7.92
C LYS A 176 -19.06 -14.36 -9.12
N PHE A 177 -17.77 -14.05 -9.28
CA PHE A 177 -16.96 -14.60 -10.37
C PHE A 177 -16.85 -16.12 -10.27
N LEU A 178 -16.58 -16.65 -9.07
CA LEU A 178 -16.49 -18.08 -8.83
C LEU A 178 -17.84 -18.79 -9.03
N ALA A 179 -18.94 -18.18 -8.62
CA ALA A 179 -20.26 -18.75 -8.87
C ALA A 179 -20.61 -18.83 -10.36
N ALA A 180 -20.18 -17.84 -11.14
CA ALA A 180 -20.45 -17.81 -12.58
C ALA A 180 -19.59 -18.83 -13.38
N ASN A 181 -18.35 -19.08 -12.94
CA ASN A 181 -17.37 -19.82 -13.74
C ASN A 181 -16.96 -21.17 -13.12
N TYR A 182 -17.15 -21.35 -11.80
CA TYR A 182 -16.70 -22.50 -11.01
C TYR A 182 -17.74 -22.97 -10.00
N GLY A 183 -19.03 -22.72 -10.25
CA GLY A 183 -20.14 -22.98 -9.31
C GLY A 183 -20.32 -24.44 -8.88
N ASP A 184 -19.79 -25.40 -9.64
CA ASP A 184 -19.86 -26.85 -9.34
C ASP A 184 -18.66 -27.33 -8.48
N GLU A 185 -17.68 -26.44 -8.17
CA GLU A 185 -16.52 -26.78 -7.35
C GLU A 185 -16.89 -26.79 -5.86
N LYS A 186 -16.11 -27.56 -5.08
CA LYS A 186 -16.17 -27.58 -3.61
C LYS A 186 -15.08 -26.71 -3.06
N PHE A 187 -15.46 -25.66 -2.35
CA PHE A 187 -14.53 -24.63 -1.89
C PHE A 187 -14.02 -24.92 -0.49
N VAL A 188 -12.72 -24.68 -0.27
CA VAL A 188 -12.18 -24.38 1.04
C VAL A 188 -11.82 -22.89 1.08
N LEU A 189 -12.24 -22.22 2.15
CA LEU A 189 -11.80 -20.86 2.44
C LEU A 189 -10.55 -20.94 3.29
N PHE A 190 -9.46 -20.32 2.82
CA PHE A 190 -8.15 -20.37 3.47
C PHE A 190 -7.61 -18.96 3.71
N TYR A 191 -7.52 -18.51 4.98
CA TYR A 191 -7.17 -17.13 5.26
C TYR A 191 -6.37 -16.91 6.54
N ASN A 192 -5.69 -15.76 6.64
CA ASN A 192 -5.02 -15.31 7.86
C ASN A 192 -6.02 -14.64 8.80
N SER A 193 -6.43 -15.35 9.87
CA SER A 193 -7.37 -14.81 10.87
C SER A 193 -6.75 -13.78 11.81
N GLY A 194 -5.45 -13.53 11.71
CA GLY A 194 -4.74 -12.49 12.46
C GLY A 194 -4.57 -11.18 11.69
N ASP A 195 -4.95 -11.16 10.41
CA ASP A 195 -4.82 -10.01 9.52
C ASP A 195 -6.21 -9.49 9.10
N SER A 196 -6.42 -8.18 9.24
CA SER A 196 -7.71 -7.55 8.94
C SER A 196 -8.03 -7.49 7.45
N TYR A 197 -7.04 -7.42 6.57
CA TYR A 197 -7.20 -7.59 5.13
C TYR A 197 -7.79 -8.96 4.80
N SER A 198 -7.08 -10.01 5.21
CA SER A 198 -7.42 -11.38 4.88
C SER A 198 -8.77 -11.81 5.46
N SER A 199 -9.05 -11.46 6.72
CA SER A 199 -10.32 -11.76 7.38
C SER A 199 -11.48 -10.92 6.84
N GLY A 200 -11.26 -9.66 6.48
CA GLY A 200 -12.30 -8.79 5.91
C GLY A 200 -12.81 -9.29 4.56
N ILE A 201 -11.91 -9.72 3.67
CA ILE A 201 -12.29 -10.33 2.39
C ILE A 201 -12.99 -11.68 2.61
N ALA A 202 -12.46 -12.51 3.53
CA ALA A 202 -13.03 -13.82 3.83
C ALA A 202 -14.47 -13.72 4.34
N ASP A 203 -14.77 -12.74 5.19
CA ASP A 203 -16.12 -12.51 5.70
C ASP A 203 -17.08 -12.08 4.60
N ALA A 204 -16.71 -11.09 3.78
CA ALA A 204 -17.52 -10.66 2.65
C ALA A 204 -17.72 -11.78 1.60
N PHE A 205 -16.68 -12.59 1.37
CA PHE A 205 -16.78 -13.76 0.51
C PHE A 205 -17.79 -14.79 1.04
N LYS A 206 -17.74 -15.11 2.35
CA LYS A 206 -18.68 -16.07 2.97
C LYS A 206 -20.14 -15.62 2.82
N GLU A 207 -20.41 -14.35 3.06
CA GLU A 207 -21.75 -13.78 2.92
C GLU A 207 -22.26 -13.92 1.47
N GLN A 208 -21.47 -13.47 0.50
CA GLN A 208 -21.85 -13.55 -0.91
C GLN A 208 -21.86 -14.99 -1.43
N ALA A 209 -20.97 -15.87 -0.96
CA ALA A 209 -20.95 -17.28 -1.33
C ALA A 209 -22.24 -17.99 -0.93
N ALA A 210 -22.78 -17.66 0.27
CA ALA A 210 -24.08 -18.18 0.72
C ALA A 210 -25.23 -17.73 -0.19
N GLU A 211 -25.26 -16.44 -0.59
CA GLU A 211 -26.24 -15.91 -1.55
C GLU A 211 -26.11 -16.56 -2.93
N SER A 212 -24.88 -16.77 -3.38
CA SER A 212 -24.54 -17.37 -4.69
C SER A 212 -24.60 -18.89 -4.67
N LYS A 213 -24.86 -19.52 -3.52
CA LYS A 213 -24.96 -20.97 -3.29
C LYS A 213 -23.69 -21.75 -3.64
N LEU A 214 -22.51 -21.16 -3.39
CA LEU A 214 -21.24 -21.87 -3.46
C LEU A 214 -21.13 -22.89 -2.31
N GLU A 215 -20.61 -24.08 -2.58
CA GLU A 215 -20.42 -25.14 -1.57
C GLU A 215 -19.07 -24.95 -0.85
N ILE A 216 -19.05 -24.23 0.28
CA ILE A 216 -17.87 -24.15 1.15
C ILE A 216 -17.87 -25.38 2.06
N VAL A 217 -16.94 -26.33 1.81
CA VAL A 217 -16.86 -27.60 2.54
C VAL A 217 -15.98 -27.53 3.77
N ASP A 218 -15.06 -26.54 3.85
CA ASP A 218 -14.18 -26.33 4.98
C ASP A 218 -13.68 -24.89 5.06
N GLU A 219 -13.22 -24.50 6.25
CA GLU A 219 -12.60 -23.20 6.54
C GLU A 219 -11.31 -23.45 7.32
N GLU A 220 -10.17 -23.10 6.74
CA GLU A 220 -8.85 -23.30 7.33
C GLU A 220 -8.15 -21.96 7.52
N THR A 221 -7.51 -21.78 8.66
CA THR A 221 -6.88 -20.51 9.03
C THR A 221 -5.44 -20.66 9.50
N PHE A 222 -4.73 -19.54 9.47
CA PHE A 222 -3.43 -19.33 10.11
C PHE A 222 -3.37 -17.92 10.69
N LYS A 223 -2.23 -17.52 11.29
CA LYS A 223 -2.09 -16.21 11.97
C LYS A 223 -0.78 -15.50 11.71
N ASP A 224 0.14 -16.13 10.99
CA ASP A 224 1.49 -15.61 10.79
C ASP A 224 1.91 -15.83 9.33
N ASP A 225 2.10 -14.75 8.60
CA ASP A 225 2.51 -14.78 7.19
C ASP A 225 3.91 -15.36 6.97
N SER A 226 4.70 -15.51 8.03
CA SER A 226 5.98 -16.22 8.00
C SER A 226 5.87 -17.74 8.15
N GLN A 227 4.65 -18.29 8.26
CA GLN A 227 4.43 -19.72 8.37
C GLN A 227 4.97 -20.47 7.16
N THR A 228 5.78 -21.53 7.42
CA THR A 228 6.53 -22.25 6.39
C THR A 228 5.86 -23.56 5.93
N SER A 229 4.70 -23.91 6.49
CA SER A 229 3.96 -25.12 6.10
C SER A 229 2.47 -25.01 6.38
N PHE A 230 1.68 -25.42 5.40
CA PHE A 230 0.21 -25.53 5.45
C PHE A 230 -0.28 -26.98 5.18
N THR A 231 0.60 -27.96 5.32
CA THR A 231 0.32 -29.37 5.02
C THR A 231 -0.87 -29.90 5.82
N ASN A 232 -1.02 -29.50 7.10
CA ASN A 232 -2.14 -29.96 7.93
C ASN A 232 -3.48 -29.41 7.43
N GLN A 233 -3.55 -28.14 7.08
CA GLN A 233 -4.75 -27.49 6.55
C GLN A 233 -5.12 -28.09 5.19
N LEU A 234 -4.13 -28.26 4.30
CA LEU A 234 -4.34 -28.89 2.99
C LEU A 234 -4.80 -30.35 3.10
N THR A 235 -4.31 -31.10 4.10
CA THR A 235 -4.77 -32.47 4.36
C THR A 235 -6.26 -32.49 4.70
N LYS A 236 -6.72 -31.62 5.59
CA LYS A 236 -8.13 -31.52 5.95
C LYS A 236 -9.00 -31.09 4.75
N ALA A 237 -8.57 -30.07 4.01
CA ALA A 237 -9.25 -29.62 2.81
C ALA A 237 -9.43 -30.78 1.79
N LYS A 238 -8.36 -31.57 1.56
CA LYS A 238 -8.39 -32.76 0.69
C LYS A 238 -9.32 -33.84 1.21
N GLU A 239 -9.32 -34.12 2.52
CA GLU A 239 -10.23 -35.10 3.16
C GLU A 239 -11.70 -34.67 3.07
N LYS A 240 -12.00 -33.38 3.05
CA LYS A 240 -13.34 -32.83 2.82
C LYS A 240 -13.75 -32.83 1.34
N GLY A 241 -12.83 -33.20 0.45
CA GLY A 241 -13.04 -33.25 -0.97
C GLY A 241 -13.10 -31.89 -1.65
N ALA A 242 -12.41 -30.88 -1.10
CA ALA A 242 -12.30 -29.57 -1.74
C ALA A 242 -11.56 -29.70 -3.08
N THR A 243 -12.08 -29.02 -4.10
CA THR A 243 -11.52 -28.98 -5.47
C THR A 243 -11.02 -27.58 -5.84
N MET A 244 -11.37 -26.58 -5.03
CA MET A 244 -10.93 -25.21 -5.19
C MET A 244 -10.66 -24.53 -3.85
N ILE A 245 -9.56 -23.78 -3.77
CA ILE A 245 -9.17 -22.95 -2.62
C ILE A 245 -9.48 -21.51 -2.98
N PHE A 246 -10.27 -20.82 -2.17
CA PHE A 246 -10.30 -19.36 -2.15
C PHE A 246 -9.41 -18.88 -1.01
N ALA A 247 -8.34 -18.13 -1.35
CA ALA A 247 -7.31 -17.74 -0.42
C ALA A 247 -6.99 -16.23 -0.52
N PRO A 248 -7.74 -15.37 0.18
CA PRO A 248 -7.42 -13.94 0.27
C PRO A 248 -6.22 -13.72 1.22
N ILE A 249 -5.02 -14.06 0.75
CA ILE A 249 -3.76 -14.00 1.51
C ILE A 249 -2.66 -13.33 0.69
N TYR A 250 -1.57 -12.92 1.35
CA TYR A 250 -0.42 -12.32 0.69
C TYR A 250 0.41 -13.35 -0.11
N TYR A 251 1.23 -12.85 -1.04
CA TYR A 251 2.00 -13.68 -1.98
C TYR A 251 2.96 -14.66 -1.30
N THR A 252 3.56 -14.27 -0.16
CA THR A 252 4.50 -15.15 0.58
C THR A 252 3.81 -16.41 1.10
N PRO A 253 2.76 -16.35 1.94
CA PRO A 253 2.03 -17.55 2.34
C PRO A 253 1.36 -18.25 1.14
N ALA A 254 0.93 -17.54 0.10
CA ALA A 254 0.37 -18.16 -1.11
C ALA A 254 1.39 -19.05 -1.84
N SER A 255 2.64 -18.60 -1.94
CA SER A 255 3.73 -19.40 -2.55
C SER A 255 4.00 -20.69 -1.76
N VAL A 256 3.96 -20.61 -0.42
CA VAL A 256 4.08 -21.80 0.46
C VAL A 256 2.89 -22.73 0.30
N LEU A 257 1.66 -22.19 0.20
CA LEU A 257 0.44 -22.96 0.03
C LEU A 257 0.46 -23.74 -1.28
N LEU A 258 0.80 -23.08 -2.41
CA LEU A 258 0.95 -23.71 -3.73
C LEU A 258 2.02 -24.80 -3.72
N LYS A 259 3.19 -24.51 -3.13
CA LYS A 259 4.25 -25.48 -3.02
C LYS A 259 3.82 -26.70 -2.22
N ASN A 260 3.19 -26.51 -1.07
CA ASN A 260 2.73 -27.64 -0.24
C ASN A 260 1.65 -28.47 -0.93
N ALA A 261 0.70 -27.85 -1.66
CA ALA A 261 -0.28 -28.58 -2.45
C ALA A 261 0.40 -29.46 -3.51
N SER A 262 1.38 -28.92 -4.23
CA SER A 262 2.16 -29.66 -5.22
C SER A 262 2.97 -30.79 -4.58
N ASP A 263 3.68 -30.56 -3.48
CA ASP A 263 4.48 -31.58 -2.77
C ASP A 263 3.60 -32.75 -2.27
N MET A 264 2.31 -32.50 -1.97
CA MET A 264 1.33 -33.51 -1.55
C MET A 264 0.62 -34.19 -2.71
N GLY A 265 0.91 -33.84 -3.96
CA GLY A 265 0.14 -34.29 -5.12
C GLY A 265 -1.35 -33.94 -4.99
N TYR A 266 -1.66 -32.78 -4.46
CA TYR A 266 -3.03 -32.28 -4.32
C TYR A 266 -3.34 -31.32 -5.48
N GLU A 267 -3.92 -31.86 -6.54
CA GLU A 267 -4.37 -31.08 -7.68
C GLU A 267 -5.65 -30.34 -7.29
N VAL A 268 -5.50 -29.06 -6.92
CA VAL A 268 -6.58 -28.18 -6.49
C VAL A 268 -6.44 -26.84 -7.19
N LYS A 269 -7.55 -26.28 -7.66
CA LYS A 269 -7.57 -24.93 -8.21
C LYS A 269 -7.46 -23.92 -7.09
N MET A 270 -6.91 -22.75 -7.40
CA MET A 270 -6.77 -21.67 -6.40
C MET A 270 -7.16 -20.33 -7.01
N MET A 271 -7.84 -19.53 -6.19
CA MET A 271 -8.07 -18.12 -6.44
C MET A 271 -7.72 -17.29 -5.22
N GLY A 272 -7.02 -16.19 -5.45
CA GLY A 272 -6.75 -15.15 -4.46
C GLY A 272 -7.32 -13.80 -4.85
N CYS A 273 -6.89 -12.81 -4.09
CA CYS A 273 -7.21 -11.41 -4.30
C CYS A 273 -5.93 -10.62 -4.64
N ASP A 274 -6.00 -9.30 -4.55
CA ASP A 274 -4.88 -8.39 -4.87
C ASP A 274 -3.59 -8.70 -4.09
N GLY A 275 -3.69 -9.18 -2.86
CA GLY A 275 -2.54 -9.60 -2.06
C GLY A 275 -1.74 -10.78 -2.63
N MET A 276 -2.20 -11.44 -3.69
CA MET A 276 -1.39 -12.44 -4.41
C MET A 276 -0.58 -11.84 -5.56
N ASP A 277 -0.82 -10.59 -5.93
CA ASP A 277 0.00 -9.94 -6.96
C ASP A 277 1.47 -9.83 -6.49
N GLY A 278 2.39 -10.02 -7.42
CA GLY A 278 3.82 -10.15 -7.11
C GLY A 278 4.30 -11.59 -6.86
N ILE A 279 3.39 -12.60 -6.83
CA ILE A 279 3.76 -14.00 -6.58
C ILE A 279 4.81 -14.53 -7.57
N LEU A 280 4.76 -14.08 -8.83
CA LEU A 280 5.74 -14.45 -9.86
C LEU A 280 7.15 -13.89 -9.60
N GLY A 281 7.27 -12.91 -8.70
CA GLY A 281 8.55 -12.29 -8.30
C GLY A 281 9.13 -12.83 -6.99
N VAL A 282 8.51 -13.82 -6.35
CA VAL A 282 8.98 -14.41 -5.08
C VAL A 282 10.30 -15.12 -5.28
N GLU A 283 11.33 -14.72 -4.53
CA GLU A 283 12.65 -15.31 -4.64
C GLU A 283 12.64 -16.80 -4.27
N GLY A 284 13.17 -17.65 -5.16
CA GLY A 284 13.23 -19.09 -4.97
C GLY A 284 11.90 -19.85 -5.15
N PHE A 285 10.83 -19.17 -5.53
CA PHE A 285 9.56 -19.80 -5.87
C PHE A 285 9.58 -20.34 -7.30
N ASP A 286 9.13 -21.58 -7.48
CA ASP A 286 8.90 -22.16 -8.79
C ASP A 286 7.61 -21.58 -9.38
N THR A 287 7.73 -20.62 -10.29
CA THR A 287 6.59 -19.92 -10.90
C THR A 287 5.67 -20.82 -11.71
N SER A 288 6.11 -22.01 -12.11
CA SER A 288 5.25 -22.99 -12.77
C SER A 288 4.13 -23.51 -11.86
N LEU A 289 4.30 -23.41 -10.55
CA LEU A 289 3.29 -23.75 -9.55
C LEU A 289 2.12 -22.74 -9.51
N ALA A 290 2.34 -21.56 -10.07
CA ALA A 290 1.29 -20.54 -10.18
C ALA A 290 0.48 -20.63 -11.50
N GLU A 291 0.80 -21.61 -12.37
CA GLU A 291 0.04 -21.81 -13.61
C GLU A 291 -1.43 -22.14 -13.30
N GLY A 292 -2.35 -21.38 -13.87
CA GLY A 292 -3.79 -21.51 -13.61
C GLY A 292 -4.28 -20.82 -12.32
N LEU A 293 -3.40 -20.19 -11.53
CA LEU A 293 -3.79 -19.39 -10.39
C LEU A 293 -4.64 -18.20 -10.85
N LEU A 294 -5.80 -18.04 -10.21
CA LEU A 294 -6.68 -16.90 -10.40
C LEU A 294 -6.40 -15.83 -9.33
N LEU A 295 -6.46 -14.56 -9.70
CA LEU A 295 -6.38 -13.45 -8.75
C LEU A 295 -7.18 -12.25 -9.24
N MET A 296 -7.57 -11.38 -8.30
CA MET A 296 -8.19 -10.10 -8.62
C MET A 296 -7.15 -8.99 -8.50
N THR A 297 -6.98 -8.20 -9.55
CA THR A 297 -6.07 -7.05 -9.56
C THR A 297 -6.61 -5.96 -10.50
N PRO A 298 -6.34 -4.66 -10.22
CA PRO A 298 -6.74 -3.58 -11.13
C PRO A 298 -5.72 -3.32 -12.23
N PHE A 299 -4.57 -4.01 -12.22
CA PHE A 299 -3.42 -3.69 -13.08
C PHE A 299 -2.80 -4.94 -13.68
N SER A 300 -2.36 -4.82 -14.94
CA SER A 300 -1.49 -5.80 -15.59
C SER A 300 -0.32 -5.08 -16.26
N ALA A 301 0.90 -5.53 -15.99
CA ALA A 301 2.10 -5.04 -16.69
C ALA A 301 2.17 -5.50 -18.15
N ASP A 302 1.32 -6.44 -18.55
CA ASP A 302 1.21 -6.94 -19.91
C ASP A 302 0.14 -6.19 -20.74
N ASP A 303 -0.61 -5.25 -20.14
CA ASP A 303 -1.56 -4.39 -20.83
C ASP A 303 -0.80 -3.31 -21.61
N GLU A 304 -1.04 -3.23 -22.92
CA GLU A 304 -0.42 -2.25 -23.81
C GLU A 304 -0.67 -0.79 -23.39
N ASN A 305 -1.78 -0.52 -22.71
CA ASN A 305 -2.09 0.82 -22.21
C ASN A 305 -1.13 1.27 -21.08
N ASN A 306 -0.48 0.32 -20.41
CA ASN A 306 0.47 0.58 -19.33
C ASN A 306 1.93 0.58 -19.78
N ALA A 307 2.20 0.41 -21.10
CA ALA A 307 3.54 0.17 -21.64
C ALA A 307 4.56 1.28 -21.27
N ASP A 308 4.15 2.54 -21.28
CA ASP A 308 5.03 3.67 -20.97
C ASP A 308 5.43 3.66 -19.48
N PHE A 309 4.49 3.44 -18.58
CA PHE A 309 4.75 3.31 -17.15
C PHE A 309 5.64 2.09 -16.86
N VAL A 310 5.30 0.93 -17.44
CA VAL A 310 6.07 -0.31 -17.29
C VAL A 310 7.52 -0.12 -17.75
N LYS A 311 7.71 0.58 -18.87
CA LYS A 311 9.03 0.90 -19.36
C LYS A 311 9.78 1.84 -18.41
N ALA A 312 9.18 2.94 -18.01
CA ALA A 312 9.81 3.92 -17.11
C ALA A 312 10.20 3.27 -15.76
N TYR A 313 9.33 2.44 -15.21
CA TYR A 313 9.59 1.72 -13.96
C TYR A 313 10.75 0.70 -14.12
N LYS A 314 10.75 -0.08 -15.21
CA LYS A 314 11.85 -1.02 -15.51
C LYS A 314 13.19 -0.31 -15.70
N ASP A 315 13.19 0.81 -16.39
CA ASP A 315 14.41 1.60 -16.64
C ASP A 315 14.97 2.18 -15.32
N ALA A 316 14.09 2.56 -14.37
CA ALA A 316 14.50 3.14 -13.10
C ALA A 316 14.90 2.09 -12.06
N TYR A 317 14.19 0.97 -11.97
CA TYR A 317 14.31 0.03 -10.83
C TYR A 317 14.72 -1.39 -11.24
N GLY A 318 14.85 -1.69 -12.54
CA GLY A 318 15.28 -2.99 -13.05
C GLY A 318 14.28 -4.14 -12.83
N LYS A 319 13.03 -3.83 -12.48
CA LYS A 319 11.96 -4.81 -12.18
C LYS A 319 10.70 -4.48 -12.96
N THR A 320 9.87 -5.49 -13.23
CA THR A 320 8.51 -5.27 -13.73
C THR A 320 7.64 -4.72 -12.60
N PRO A 321 6.87 -3.64 -12.82
CA PRO A 321 5.95 -3.14 -11.80
C PRO A 321 4.78 -4.11 -11.61
N ASP A 322 4.28 -4.14 -10.38
CA ASP A 322 3.03 -4.76 -9.95
C ASP A 322 1.93 -3.70 -9.73
N GLN A 323 0.74 -4.13 -9.32
CA GLN A 323 -0.35 -3.20 -9.00
C GLN A 323 0.01 -2.21 -7.89
N PHE A 324 0.84 -2.60 -6.91
CA PHE A 324 1.20 -1.75 -5.78
C PHE A 324 2.01 -0.53 -6.22
N ALA A 325 2.89 -0.72 -7.22
CA ALA A 325 3.60 0.39 -7.85
C ALA A 325 2.65 1.30 -8.64
N ALA A 326 1.68 0.71 -9.37
CA ALA A 326 0.71 1.45 -10.17
C ALA A 326 -0.29 2.21 -9.29
N ASP A 327 -0.83 1.58 -8.24
CA ASP A 327 -1.72 2.24 -7.28
C ASP A 327 -1.02 3.38 -6.52
N ALA A 328 0.26 3.22 -6.18
CA ALA A 328 1.05 4.26 -5.54
C ALA A 328 1.32 5.45 -6.47
N TYR A 329 1.62 5.18 -7.74
CA TYR A 329 1.75 6.20 -8.78
C TYR A 329 0.43 6.95 -8.97
N ASP A 330 -0.70 6.24 -9.02
CA ASP A 330 -2.04 6.83 -9.08
C ASP A 330 -2.38 7.63 -7.82
N GLY A 331 -1.88 7.23 -6.66
CA GLY A 331 -1.99 7.97 -5.40
C GLY A 331 -1.30 9.33 -5.46
N VAL A 332 -0.10 9.40 -6.05
CA VAL A 332 0.60 10.68 -6.30
C VAL A 332 -0.16 11.52 -7.32
N HIS A 333 -0.69 10.90 -8.39
CA HIS A 333 -1.54 11.58 -9.39
C HIS A 333 -2.77 12.19 -8.74
N ALA A 334 -3.43 11.45 -7.83
CA ALA A 334 -4.59 11.97 -7.09
C ALA A 334 -4.23 13.17 -6.22
N VAL A 335 -3.11 13.12 -5.51
CA VAL A 335 -2.60 14.26 -4.71
C VAL A 335 -2.33 15.47 -5.62
N ALA A 336 -1.69 15.26 -6.78
CA ALA A 336 -1.39 16.35 -7.73
C ALA A 336 -2.66 17.01 -8.29
N GLU A 337 -3.67 16.23 -8.69
CA GLU A 337 -4.95 16.77 -9.17
C GLU A 337 -5.77 17.43 -8.05
N ALA A 338 -5.74 16.85 -6.82
CA ALA A 338 -6.41 17.47 -5.67
C ALA A 338 -5.75 18.81 -5.27
N LEU A 339 -4.41 18.90 -5.33
CA LEU A 339 -3.66 20.13 -5.06
C LEU A 339 -4.04 21.25 -6.07
N LYS A 340 -4.14 20.87 -7.33
CA LYS A 340 -4.55 21.76 -8.42
C LYS A 340 -6.02 22.20 -8.29
N GLU A 341 -6.93 21.27 -7.99
CA GLU A 341 -8.36 21.57 -7.76
C GLU A 341 -8.54 22.50 -6.56
N ALA A 342 -7.78 22.29 -5.50
CA ALA A 342 -7.80 23.14 -4.31
C ALA A 342 -7.15 24.51 -4.51
N GLY A 343 -6.40 24.73 -5.60
CA GLY A 343 -5.69 25.97 -5.90
C GLY A 343 -4.60 26.32 -4.88
N LEU A 344 -3.97 25.32 -4.27
CA LEU A 344 -2.97 25.51 -3.22
C LEU A 344 -1.58 25.74 -3.80
N PRO A 345 -0.70 26.54 -3.14
CA PRO A 345 0.71 26.60 -3.49
C PRO A 345 1.44 25.33 -3.03
N ALA A 346 2.60 25.07 -3.61
CA ALA A 346 3.40 23.88 -3.27
C ALA A 346 3.94 23.92 -1.82
N ASP A 347 4.20 25.09 -1.28
CA ASP A 347 4.73 25.31 0.08
C ASP A 347 3.64 25.51 1.15
N VAL A 348 2.40 25.06 0.86
CA VAL A 348 1.27 25.13 1.79
C VAL A 348 1.57 24.41 3.10
N ASP A 349 1.06 24.97 4.21
CA ASP A 349 1.15 24.31 5.53
C ASP A 349 0.50 22.91 5.51
N PRO A 350 1.12 21.88 6.12
CA PRO A 350 0.60 20.51 6.08
C PRO A 350 -0.84 20.36 6.59
N THR A 351 -1.24 21.14 7.61
CA THR A 351 -2.60 21.06 8.16
C THR A 351 -3.62 21.70 7.21
N GLU A 352 -3.27 22.83 6.59
CA GLU A 352 -4.09 23.45 5.55
C GLU A 352 -4.18 22.56 4.32
N ALA A 353 -3.05 21.97 3.88
CA ALA A 353 -3.02 21.00 2.80
C ALA A 353 -3.98 19.83 3.08
N SER A 354 -3.94 19.24 4.28
CA SER A 354 -4.77 18.11 4.67
C SER A 354 -6.27 18.39 4.46
N SER A 355 -6.77 19.49 5.02
CA SER A 355 -8.18 19.85 4.91
C SER A 355 -8.60 20.13 3.46
N LYS A 356 -7.79 20.88 2.72
CA LYS A 356 -8.11 21.28 1.34
C LYS A 356 -8.00 20.15 0.33
N LEU A 357 -7.01 19.27 0.48
CA LEU A 357 -6.89 18.08 -0.34
C LEU A 357 -8.09 17.14 -0.10
N ALA A 358 -8.46 16.92 1.16
CA ALA A 358 -9.63 16.12 1.49
C ALA A 358 -10.93 16.65 0.84
N ASP A 359 -11.16 17.97 0.87
CA ASP A 359 -12.29 18.62 0.23
C ASP A 359 -12.26 18.49 -1.31
N ALA A 360 -11.07 18.41 -1.91
CA ALA A 360 -10.88 18.29 -3.35
C ALA A 360 -11.08 16.84 -3.84
N MET A 361 -10.72 15.84 -3.04
CA MET A 361 -10.75 14.41 -3.44
C MET A 361 -12.11 13.96 -3.97
N THR A 362 -13.22 14.41 -3.36
CA THR A 362 -14.57 14.03 -3.82
C THR A 362 -15.04 14.76 -5.08
N LYS A 363 -14.26 15.70 -5.61
CA LYS A 363 -14.57 16.51 -6.79
C LYS A 363 -13.74 16.15 -8.02
N ILE A 364 -12.61 15.49 -7.81
CA ILE A 364 -11.70 15.12 -8.90
C ILE A 364 -12.07 13.77 -9.52
N THR A 365 -11.62 13.59 -10.75
CA THR A 365 -11.61 12.31 -11.45
C THR A 365 -10.22 12.11 -12.01
N VAL A 366 -9.55 11.04 -11.60
CA VAL A 366 -8.21 10.69 -12.06
C VAL A 366 -8.29 9.55 -13.06
N LYS A 367 -7.70 9.74 -14.24
CA LYS A 367 -7.47 8.65 -15.20
C LYS A 367 -6.12 8.04 -14.89
N GLY A 368 -6.15 7.02 -14.05
CA GLY A 368 -4.96 6.34 -13.56
C GLY A 368 -4.59 5.12 -14.38
N LEU A 369 -3.50 4.48 -13.98
CA LEU A 369 -3.03 3.19 -14.52
C LEU A 369 -3.94 2.04 -14.07
N THR A 370 -4.56 2.19 -12.90
CA THR A 370 -5.40 1.17 -12.27
C THR A 370 -6.90 1.42 -12.51
N GLY A 371 -7.24 2.34 -13.42
CA GLY A 371 -8.60 2.66 -13.83
C GLY A 371 -8.95 4.14 -13.71
N THR A 372 -10.24 4.43 -13.87
CA THR A 372 -10.77 5.78 -13.61
C THR A 372 -11.18 5.86 -12.14
N LEU A 373 -10.53 6.75 -11.39
CA LEU A 373 -10.65 6.86 -9.95
C LEU A 373 -11.53 8.06 -9.59
N THR A 374 -12.54 7.81 -8.79
CA THR A 374 -13.37 8.83 -8.10
C THR A 374 -13.59 8.37 -6.66
N TRP A 375 -13.77 9.29 -5.74
CA TRP A 375 -13.89 8.97 -4.32
C TRP A 375 -15.25 9.40 -3.77
N ASN A 376 -15.79 8.59 -2.87
CA ASN A 376 -16.96 8.92 -2.09
C ASN A 376 -16.59 9.72 -0.82
N ASP A 377 -17.61 10.11 -0.05
CA ASP A 377 -17.48 10.86 1.21
C ASP A 377 -16.88 10.05 2.37
N LYS A 378 -16.66 8.74 2.15
CA LYS A 378 -15.98 7.86 3.11
C LYS A 378 -14.48 7.69 2.80
N GLY A 379 -13.96 8.33 1.75
CA GLY A 379 -12.59 8.16 1.30
C GLY A 379 -12.33 6.89 0.49
N GLU A 380 -13.37 6.13 0.14
CA GLU A 380 -13.28 4.91 -0.65
C GLU A 380 -13.32 5.22 -2.15
N VAL A 381 -12.43 4.59 -2.93
CA VAL A 381 -12.44 4.71 -4.38
C VAL A 381 -13.59 3.91 -5.00
N GLN A 382 -14.15 4.43 -6.08
CA GLN A 382 -15.18 3.75 -6.88
C GLN A 382 -14.52 3.07 -8.08
N LYS A 383 -14.09 1.84 -7.93
CA LYS A 383 -13.58 0.96 -9.00
C LYS A 383 -13.85 -0.50 -8.66
N ASP A 384 -13.98 -1.36 -9.67
CA ASP A 384 -14.18 -2.79 -9.50
C ASP A 384 -12.91 -3.58 -9.86
N PRO A 385 -12.62 -4.68 -9.15
CA PRO A 385 -11.51 -5.54 -9.48
C PRO A 385 -11.79 -6.32 -10.77
N THR A 386 -10.72 -6.65 -11.49
CA THR A 386 -10.74 -7.54 -12.66
C THR A 386 -10.10 -8.88 -12.29
N ALA A 387 -10.72 -9.98 -12.73
CA ALA A 387 -10.14 -11.31 -12.54
C ALA A 387 -9.10 -11.59 -13.63
N TYR A 388 -7.95 -12.08 -13.22
CA TYR A 388 -6.88 -12.56 -14.08
C TYR A 388 -6.53 -14.01 -13.74
N VAL A 389 -6.01 -14.72 -14.74
CA VAL A 389 -5.42 -16.05 -14.57
C VAL A 389 -3.96 -15.99 -15.00
N ILE A 390 -3.08 -16.66 -14.25
CA ILE A 390 -1.67 -16.80 -14.64
C ILE A 390 -1.59 -17.90 -15.72
N LYS A 391 -1.07 -17.53 -16.90
CA LYS A 391 -0.78 -18.43 -18.03
C LYS A 391 0.59 -18.10 -18.61
N ASP A 392 1.44 -19.12 -18.74
CA ASP A 392 2.79 -18.96 -19.27
C ASP A 392 3.58 -17.83 -18.56
N GLY A 393 3.40 -17.69 -17.23
CA GLY A 393 4.04 -16.68 -16.39
C GLY A 393 3.55 -15.24 -16.63
N LYS A 394 2.33 -15.06 -17.18
CA LYS A 394 1.70 -13.76 -17.46
C LYS A 394 0.30 -13.69 -16.89
N TYR A 395 -0.13 -12.49 -16.59
CA TYR A 395 -1.51 -12.20 -16.19
C TYR A 395 -2.37 -12.02 -17.44
N VAL A 396 -3.31 -12.94 -17.65
CA VAL A 396 -4.27 -12.92 -18.74
C VAL A 396 -5.66 -12.73 -18.13
N GLN A 397 -6.44 -11.81 -18.66
CA GLN A 397 -7.80 -11.59 -18.16
C GLN A 397 -8.62 -12.87 -18.24
N ALA A 398 -9.30 -13.26 -17.17
CA ALA A 398 -10.01 -14.52 -17.00
C ALA A 398 -11.44 -14.48 -17.56
#